data_1f365eceec447642826789b47d05f04f
#
_entry.id   1f365eceec447642826789b47d05f04f
#
_cell.length_a   1.000
_cell.length_b   1.000
_cell.length_c   1.000
_cell.angle_alpha   90.00
_cell.angle_beta   90.00
_cell.angle_gamma   90.00
#
_symmetry.space_group_name_H-M   'P 1'
#
loop_
_entity.id
_entity.type
_entity.pdbx_description
1 polymer ?
#
loop_
_entity_poly.entity_id
_entity_poly.type
_entity_poly.pdbx_seq_one_letter_code
_entity_poly.pdbx_strand_id
1 'polypeptide(L)'
;MEKKSELLKIISILLMSIINVFHNDDINIHHAQLIFNTHNPIFLNSNLFRRDEIKFVERDDDSHQSILYALSDFGTTGDKGVRKHEDYMGKYFVSQYGAIRDIDFTPIFEELLAREGEA
;
A
#
# COMPACT_ATOMS: atom_id res chain seq x y z
N MET A 1 -9.73 0.35 -23.63
CA MET A 1 -9.37 0.86 -22.30
C MET A 1 -10.35 0.40 -21.21
N GLU A 2 -11.64 0.44 -21.45
CA GLU A 2 -12.63 -0.03 -20.47
C GLU A 2 -12.47 -1.51 -20.10
N LYS A 3 -12.12 -2.38 -21.06
CA LYS A 3 -11.92 -3.81 -20.83
C LYS A 3 -10.75 -4.11 -19.91
N LYS A 4 -9.65 -3.34 -19.97
CA LYS A 4 -8.49 -3.52 -19.08
C LYS A 4 -8.82 -3.13 -17.64
N SER A 5 -9.55 -2.03 -17.45
CA SER A 5 -9.95 -1.57 -16.12
C SER A 5 -10.94 -2.53 -15.45
N GLU A 6 -11.88 -3.10 -16.20
CA GLU A 6 -12.79 -4.12 -15.70
C GLU A 6 -12.06 -5.42 -15.36
N LEU A 7 -11.10 -5.84 -16.19
CA LEU A 7 -10.29 -7.02 -15.94
C LEU A 7 -9.45 -6.87 -14.68
N LEU A 8 -8.85 -5.70 -14.45
CA LEU A 8 -8.09 -5.40 -13.25
C LEU A 8 -8.97 -5.45 -11.98
N LYS A 9 -10.21 -4.96 -12.07
CA LYS A 9 -11.18 -5.04 -10.97
C LYS A 9 -11.52 -6.49 -10.65
N ILE A 10 -11.76 -7.32 -11.65
CA ILE A 10 -12.06 -8.74 -11.49
C ILE A 10 -10.89 -9.47 -10.84
N ILE A 11 -9.67 -9.22 -11.29
CA ILE A 11 -8.46 -9.82 -10.72
C ILE A 11 -8.29 -9.41 -9.26
N SER A 12 -8.52 -8.14 -8.92
CA SER A 12 -8.44 -7.66 -7.54
C SER A 12 -9.48 -8.32 -6.64
N ILE A 13 -10.71 -8.46 -7.10
CA ILE A 13 -11.78 -9.14 -6.36
C ILE A 13 -11.44 -10.61 -6.15
N LEU A 14 -10.93 -11.28 -7.18
CA LEU A 14 -10.52 -12.68 -7.10
C LEU A 14 -9.41 -12.87 -6.07
N LEU A 15 -8.40 -12.01 -6.08
CA LEU A 15 -7.30 -12.07 -5.13
C LEU A 15 -7.78 -11.81 -3.70
N MET A 16 -8.69 -10.84 -3.49
CA MET A 16 -9.31 -10.61 -2.18
C MET A 16 -10.07 -11.84 -1.68
N SER A 17 -10.76 -12.54 -2.57
CA SER A 17 -11.46 -13.79 -2.25
C SER A 17 -10.49 -14.90 -1.83
N ILE A 18 -9.36 -15.02 -2.49
CA ILE A 18 -8.29 -15.97 -2.14
C ILE A 18 -7.72 -15.62 -0.76
N ILE A 19 -7.45 -14.37 -0.49
CA ILE A 19 -6.96 -13.90 0.81
C ILE A 19 -7.94 -14.29 1.92
N ASN A 20 -9.23 -14.09 1.70
CA ASN A 20 -10.27 -14.44 2.67
C ASN A 20 -10.31 -15.95 2.94
N VAL A 21 -10.06 -16.79 1.94
CA VAL A 21 -9.94 -18.24 2.11
C VAL A 21 -8.79 -18.60 3.05
N PHE A 22 -7.64 -17.94 2.88
CA PHE A 22 -6.48 -18.17 3.75
C PHE A 22 -6.72 -17.69 5.19
N HIS A 23 -7.53 -16.67 5.39
CA HIS A 23 -7.91 -16.18 6.72
C HIS A 23 -9.03 -17.00 7.38
N ASN A 24 -9.70 -17.86 6.64
CA ASN A 24 -10.81 -18.65 7.14
C ASN A 24 -10.29 -19.98 7.72
N ASP A 25 -10.30 -20.10 9.04
CA ASP A 25 -9.79 -21.28 9.73
C ASP A 25 -10.60 -22.57 9.43
N ASP A 26 -11.87 -22.42 9.06
CA ASP A 26 -12.73 -23.57 8.69
C ASP A 26 -12.35 -24.16 7.33
N ILE A 27 -11.76 -23.33 6.45
CA ILE A 27 -11.30 -23.74 5.12
C ILE A 27 -9.81 -24.08 5.18
N ASN A 28 -9.02 -23.16 5.73
CA ASN A 28 -7.57 -23.30 5.85
C ASN A 28 -7.21 -24.06 7.14
N ILE A 29 -7.62 -25.30 7.21
CA ILE A 29 -7.49 -26.14 8.42
C ILE A 29 -6.04 -26.45 8.81
N HIS A 30 -5.12 -26.40 7.85
CA HIS A 30 -3.69 -26.64 8.09
C HIS A 30 -2.88 -25.36 8.29
N HIS A 31 -3.54 -24.21 8.36
CA HIS A 31 -2.91 -22.91 8.55
C HIS A 31 -1.82 -22.60 7.53
N ALA A 32 -2.10 -22.90 6.26
CA ALA A 32 -1.19 -22.56 5.17
C ALA A 32 -1.02 -21.04 5.06
N GLN A 33 0.16 -20.60 4.69
CA GLN A 33 0.49 -19.17 4.54
C GLN A 33 0.43 -18.75 3.08
N LEU A 34 -0.13 -17.58 2.85
CA LEU A 34 -0.09 -16.89 1.57
C LEU A 34 0.82 -15.68 1.68
N ILE A 35 1.87 -15.65 0.87
CA ILE A 35 2.77 -14.50 0.78
C ILE A 35 2.71 -13.99 -0.65
N PHE A 36 2.42 -12.70 -0.83
CA PHE A 36 2.42 -12.08 -2.14
C PHE A 36 2.91 -10.64 -2.04
N ASN A 37 3.34 -10.10 -3.16
CA ASN A 37 3.69 -8.68 -3.28
C ASN A 37 2.78 -8.01 -4.30
N THR A 38 2.59 -6.72 -4.14
CA THR A 38 1.74 -5.93 -5.03
C THR A 38 2.16 -4.47 -4.99
N HIS A 39 1.93 -3.75 -6.09
CA HIS A 39 2.02 -2.30 -6.15
C HIS A 39 0.65 -1.63 -6.01
N ASN A 40 -0.43 -2.40 -5.85
CA ASN A 40 -1.77 -1.87 -5.78
C ASN A 40 -2.14 -1.52 -4.32
N PRO A 41 -2.28 -0.22 -3.98
CA PRO A 41 -2.58 0.21 -2.62
C PRO A 41 -3.97 -0.18 -2.12
N ILE A 42 -4.85 -0.73 -2.96
CA ILE A 42 -6.16 -1.24 -2.55
C ILE A 42 -6.03 -2.34 -1.48
N PHE A 43 -4.90 -3.06 -1.45
CA PHE A 43 -4.64 -4.09 -0.45
C PHE A 43 -4.21 -3.53 0.91
N LEU A 44 -4.01 -2.23 1.03
CA LEU A 44 -3.82 -1.53 2.31
C LEU A 44 -5.18 -1.30 2.97
N ASN A 45 -5.78 -2.38 3.46
CA ASN A 45 -7.14 -2.38 3.97
C ASN A 45 -7.17 -3.08 5.33
N SER A 46 -7.58 -2.34 6.36
CA SER A 46 -7.65 -2.84 7.73
C SER A 46 -8.73 -3.91 7.95
N ASN A 47 -9.70 -3.99 7.04
CA ASN A 47 -10.72 -5.06 7.05
C ASN A 47 -10.21 -6.35 6.41
N LEU A 48 -9.16 -6.26 5.59
CA LEU A 48 -8.59 -7.40 4.87
C LEU A 48 -7.38 -7.97 5.59
N PHE A 49 -6.52 -7.11 6.14
CA PHE A 49 -5.28 -7.50 6.78
C PHE A 49 -5.11 -6.85 8.15
N ARG A 50 -4.46 -7.57 9.06
CA ARG A 50 -3.90 -6.98 10.27
C ARG A 50 -2.63 -6.21 9.92
N ARG A 51 -2.25 -5.24 10.76
CA ARG A 51 -1.02 -4.44 10.54
C ARG A 51 0.27 -5.28 10.58
N ASP A 52 0.30 -6.40 11.29
CA ASP A 52 1.45 -7.31 11.29
C ASP A 52 1.57 -8.14 10.01
N GLU A 53 0.50 -8.25 9.24
CA GLU A 53 0.48 -8.94 7.95
C GLU A 53 0.97 -8.07 6.78
N ILE A 54 0.96 -6.76 6.94
CA ILE A 54 1.37 -5.81 5.89
C ILE A 54 2.85 -5.46 6.07
N LYS A 55 3.62 -5.67 5.01
CA LYS A 55 5.03 -5.35 4.96
C LYS A 55 5.30 -4.35 3.85
N PHE A 56 6.26 -3.47 4.08
CA PHE A 56 6.76 -2.55 3.08
C PHE A 56 8.21 -2.87 2.76
N VAL A 57 8.56 -2.68 1.50
CA VAL A 57 9.94 -2.78 1.05
C VAL A 57 10.36 -1.43 0.52
N GLU A 58 11.44 -0.91 1.04
CA GLU A 58 12.03 0.35 0.63
C GLU A 58 13.49 0.13 0.26
N ARG A 59 13.93 0.74 -0.84
CA ARG A 59 15.33 0.69 -1.24
C ARG A 59 16.05 1.96 -0.78
N ASP A 60 17.16 1.79 -0.09
CA ASP A 60 18.06 2.88 0.26
C ASP A 60 18.91 3.24 -0.97
N ASP A 61 18.80 4.48 -1.42
CA ASP A 61 19.54 4.96 -2.59
C ASP A 61 21.05 5.05 -2.36
N ASP A 62 21.48 5.28 -1.12
CA ASP A 62 22.90 5.42 -0.79
C ASP A 62 23.60 4.07 -0.69
N SER A 63 23.00 3.12 0.02
CA SER A 63 23.58 1.79 0.24
C SER A 63 23.16 0.76 -0.81
N HIS A 64 22.15 1.04 -1.63
CA HIS A 64 21.51 0.13 -2.58
C HIS A 64 20.92 -1.14 -1.93
N GLN A 65 20.68 -1.09 -0.63
CA GLN A 65 20.07 -2.17 0.12
C GLN A 65 18.56 -1.97 0.23
N SER A 66 17.83 -3.07 0.24
CA SER A 66 16.40 -3.05 0.50
C SER A 66 16.13 -3.29 1.98
N ILE A 67 15.20 -2.54 2.52
CA ILE A 67 14.77 -2.63 3.91
C ILE A 67 13.34 -3.14 3.93
N LEU A 68 13.07 -4.16 4.72
CA LEU A 68 11.74 -4.72 4.95
C LEU A 68 11.28 -4.32 6.35
N TYR A 69 10.09 -3.73 6.44
CA TYR A 69 9.49 -3.40 7.72
C TYR A 69 7.98 -3.65 7.70
N ALA A 70 7.41 -3.91 8.87
CA ALA A 70 5.99 -4.18 9.03
C ALA A 70 5.23 -2.90 9.41
N LEU A 71 3.94 -2.84 9.01
CA LEU A 71 3.08 -1.76 9.45
C LEU A 71 2.94 -1.72 10.98
N SER A 72 2.98 -2.90 11.64
CA SER A 72 2.97 -3.02 13.10
C SER A 72 4.20 -2.43 13.79
N ASP A 73 5.31 -2.23 13.07
CA ASP A 73 6.54 -1.64 13.63
C ASP A 73 6.35 -0.18 14.09
N PHE A 74 5.33 0.51 13.55
CA PHE A 74 4.99 1.88 13.97
C PHE A 74 4.26 1.95 15.32
N GLY A 75 3.87 0.81 15.89
CA GLY A 75 3.12 0.77 17.14
C GLY A 75 1.68 1.28 17.00
N THR A 76 1.05 1.61 18.13
CA THR A 76 -0.34 2.08 18.18
C THR A 76 -0.49 3.48 18.76
N THR A 77 0.58 4.08 19.24
CA THR A 77 0.60 5.39 19.91
C THR A 77 1.53 6.36 19.19
N GLY A 78 1.29 7.66 19.38
CA GLY A 78 2.07 8.71 18.74
C GLY A 78 1.59 9.04 17.32
N ASP A 79 2.24 10.03 16.70
CA ASP A 79 1.84 10.54 15.38
C ASP A 79 2.01 9.52 14.25
N LYS A 80 2.96 8.60 14.40
CA LYS A 80 3.24 7.55 13.43
C LYS A 80 2.65 6.19 13.84
N GLY A 81 1.93 6.12 14.96
CA GLY A 81 1.29 4.89 15.39
C GLY A 81 0.19 4.44 14.43
N VAL A 82 0.04 3.14 14.28
CA VAL A 82 -0.95 2.52 13.41
C VAL A 82 -1.92 1.71 14.27
N ARG A 83 -3.16 2.13 14.30
CA ARG A 83 -4.21 1.47 15.06
C ARG A 83 -4.90 0.41 14.20
N LYS A 84 -5.50 -0.58 14.87
CA LYS A 84 -6.40 -1.51 14.22
C LYS A 84 -7.57 -0.72 13.61
N HIS A 85 -7.95 -0.99 12.38
CA HIS A 85 -9.03 -0.32 11.63
C HIS A 85 -8.73 1.12 11.18
N GLU A 86 -7.48 1.53 11.13
CA GLU A 86 -7.12 2.80 10.49
C GLU A 86 -7.24 2.74 8.97
N ASP A 87 -7.27 3.92 8.35
CA ASP A 87 -7.16 4.09 6.92
C ASP A 87 -5.69 3.94 6.48
N TYR A 88 -5.26 2.70 6.28
CA TYR A 88 -3.88 2.40 5.87
C TYR A 88 -3.54 3.00 4.52
N MET A 89 -4.48 2.96 3.58
CA MET A 89 -4.25 3.47 2.23
C MET A 89 -4.07 4.99 2.22
N GLY A 90 -4.90 5.73 2.95
CA GLY A 90 -4.76 7.18 3.06
C GLY A 90 -3.44 7.58 3.68
N LYS A 91 -3.03 6.93 4.75
CA LYS A 91 -1.74 7.19 5.40
C LYS A 91 -0.54 6.82 4.52
N TYR A 92 -0.65 5.76 3.73
CA TYR A 92 0.36 5.38 2.76
C TYR A 92 0.58 6.48 1.72
N PHE A 93 -0.50 7.04 1.17
CA PHE A 93 -0.41 8.11 0.17
C PHE A 93 0.15 9.42 0.72
N VAL A 94 0.00 9.70 2.01
CA VAL A 94 0.65 10.86 2.64
C VAL A 94 2.06 10.56 3.14
N SER A 95 2.63 9.44 2.72
CA SER A 95 4.00 9.00 3.02
C SER A 95 4.29 8.82 4.52
N GLN A 96 3.25 8.63 5.33
CA GLN A 96 3.42 8.43 6.78
C GLN A 96 4.28 7.21 7.12
N TYR A 97 4.21 6.17 6.28
CA TYR A 97 4.94 4.92 6.46
C TYR A 97 6.32 4.92 5.82
N GLY A 98 6.69 5.96 5.07
CA GLY A 98 7.99 6.08 4.42
C GLY A 98 8.16 5.26 3.14
N ALA A 99 7.16 4.49 2.73
CA ALA A 99 7.25 3.62 1.55
C ALA A 99 7.05 4.34 0.22
N ILE A 100 6.50 5.55 0.25
CA ILE A 100 6.37 6.43 -0.90
C ILE A 100 7.33 7.60 -0.69
N ARG A 101 8.12 7.93 -1.72
CA ARG A 101 8.97 9.11 -1.68
C ARG A 101 8.13 10.37 -1.73
N ASP A 102 8.48 11.35 -0.93
CA ASP A 102 7.92 12.68 -1.05
C ASP A 102 8.37 13.30 -2.36
N ILE A 103 7.42 13.45 -3.29
CA ILE A 103 7.65 14.12 -4.55
C ILE A 103 6.93 15.46 -4.48
N ASP A 104 7.69 16.53 -4.58
CA ASP A 104 7.13 17.86 -4.68
C ASP A 104 6.84 18.19 -6.14
N PHE A 105 5.58 18.25 -6.49
CA PHE A 105 5.14 18.59 -7.84
C PHE A 105 5.03 20.08 -8.10
N THR A 106 5.25 20.92 -7.09
CA THR A 106 5.12 22.38 -7.19
C THR A 106 5.96 22.98 -8.33
N PRO A 107 7.25 22.62 -8.50
CA PRO A 107 8.04 23.15 -9.60
C PRO A 107 7.49 22.83 -10.98
N ILE A 108 6.89 21.65 -11.15
CA ILE A 108 6.27 21.22 -12.42
C ILE A 108 5.05 22.07 -12.74
N PHE A 109 4.19 22.31 -11.76
CA PHE A 109 3.01 23.17 -11.92
C PHE A 109 3.38 24.62 -12.17
N GLU A 110 4.39 25.14 -11.49
CA GLU A 110 4.90 26.50 -11.72
C GLU A 110 5.41 26.68 -13.14
N GLU A 111 6.15 25.70 -13.67
CA GLU A 111 6.65 25.73 -15.04
C GLU A 111 5.52 25.68 -16.05
N LEU A 112 4.51 24.83 -15.86
CA LEU A 112 3.36 24.72 -16.74
C LEU A 112 2.53 26.01 -16.77
N LEU A 113 2.31 26.62 -15.62
CA LEU A 113 1.57 27.90 -15.50
C LEU A 113 2.35 29.05 -16.14
N ALA A 114 3.68 29.07 -16.01
CA ALA A 114 4.52 30.07 -16.68
C ALA A 114 4.43 29.96 -18.22
N ARG A 115 4.38 28.75 -18.76
CA ARG A 115 4.19 28.52 -20.20
C ARG A 115 2.86 29.00 -20.72
N GLU A 116 1.79 28.80 -19.96
CA GLU A 116 0.46 29.33 -20.32
C GLU A 116 0.43 30.85 -20.29
N GLY A 117 1.16 31.48 -19.39
CA GLY A 117 1.27 32.93 -19.31
C GLY A 117 2.05 33.58 -20.45
N GLU A 118 2.88 32.83 -21.17
CA GLU A 118 3.66 33.32 -22.32
C GLU A 118 2.88 33.22 -23.65
N ALA A 119 1.76 32.52 -23.67
CA ALA A 119 0.90 32.44 -24.83
C ALA A 119 -0.11 33.61 -24.85
#